data_b5c285cdd82d416594e185bc028e9eab
#
_entry.id   b5c285cdd82d416594e185bc028e9eab
#
_cell.length_a   1.000
_cell.length_b   1.000
_cell.length_c   1.000
_cell.angle_alpha   90.00
_cell.angle_beta   90.00
_cell.angle_gamma   90.00
#
_symmetry.space_group_name_H-M   'P 1'
#
loop_
_entity.id
_entity.type
_entity.pdbx_description
1 polymer ?
#
loop_
_entity_poly.entity_id
_entity_poly.type
_entity_poly.pdbx_seq_one_letter_code
_entity_poly.pdbx_strand_id
1 'polypeptide(L)'
;MDEDLSIINTNTRNEKIKNFFVNNKNKIISGIIILIIIIVGVFSYDKYLINKKKDISDSYNSIIIDYSEKTKEKTASSLIEIINKKDPTYSPLSLYFIIDNNLVSDQSKINSLFDILINDTSLDSEINNLIIYKKALFNADNAQEGDLLNMLNPLINSKSVWKSHSLYLMAEYFYANNQNQKAKEFFNQIIALENSNPDIRLQAERRLNRDLSE
;
A
#
# COMPACT_ATOMS: atom_id res chain seq x y z
N MET A 1 51.15 -32.83 -36.85
CA MET A 1 49.91 -33.60 -37.04
C MET A 1 48.74 -33.07 -36.23
N ASP A 2 48.95 -32.57 -35.00
CA ASP A 2 47.86 -31.99 -34.18
C ASP A 2 47.43 -30.57 -34.62
N GLU A 3 48.34 -29.74 -35.14
CA GLU A 3 48.04 -28.40 -35.62
C GLU A 3 47.13 -28.41 -36.87
N ASP A 4 47.37 -29.31 -37.80
CA ASP A 4 46.52 -29.42 -39.01
C ASP A 4 45.10 -29.91 -38.69
N LEU A 5 44.94 -30.77 -37.70
CA LEU A 5 43.66 -31.26 -37.22
C LEU A 5 42.87 -30.13 -36.50
N SER A 6 43.57 -29.24 -35.77
CA SER A 6 42.95 -28.10 -35.11
C SER A 6 42.45 -27.03 -36.10
N ILE A 7 43.21 -26.77 -37.16
CA ILE A 7 42.85 -25.84 -38.24
C ILE A 7 41.67 -26.35 -39.05
N ILE A 8 41.65 -27.65 -39.39
CA ILE A 8 40.54 -28.29 -40.10
C ILE A 8 39.24 -28.23 -39.24
N ASN A 9 39.35 -28.47 -37.94
CA ASN A 9 38.20 -28.41 -37.01
C ASN A 9 37.64 -27.00 -36.86
N THR A 10 38.48 -25.98 -36.78
CA THR A 10 38.07 -24.58 -36.74
C THR A 10 37.40 -24.10 -38.02
N ASN A 11 37.93 -24.45 -39.19
CA ASN A 11 37.34 -24.12 -40.49
C ASN A 11 35.98 -24.79 -40.67
N THR A 12 35.84 -26.07 -40.34
CA THR A 12 34.57 -26.81 -40.43
C THR A 12 33.52 -26.21 -39.44
N ARG A 13 33.93 -25.75 -38.27
CA ARG A 13 33.05 -25.09 -37.31
C ARG A 13 32.58 -23.74 -37.83
N ASN A 14 33.47 -22.95 -38.39
CA ASN A 14 33.13 -21.63 -38.95
C ASN A 14 32.19 -21.75 -40.17
N GLU A 15 32.39 -22.76 -41.03
CA GLU A 15 31.46 -23.05 -42.14
C GLU A 15 30.07 -23.49 -41.65
N LYS A 16 29.99 -24.33 -40.62
CA LYS A 16 28.71 -24.71 -40.02
C LYS A 16 27.97 -23.52 -39.45
N ILE A 17 28.65 -22.62 -38.73
CA ILE A 17 28.10 -21.39 -38.19
C ILE A 17 27.60 -20.48 -39.31
N LYS A 18 28.41 -20.25 -40.33
CA LYS A 18 28.05 -19.44 -41.51
C LYS A 18 26.80 -20.01 -42.23
N ASN A 19 26.78 -21.30 -42.47
CA ASN A 19 25.66 -21.98 -43.13
C ASN A 19 24.39 -21.91 -42.28
N PHE A 20 24.50 -22.02 -40.95
CA PHE A 20 23.35 -21.85 -40.06
C PHE A 20 22.76 -20.43 -40.16
N PHE A 21 23.56 -19.39 -40.16
CA PHE A 21 23.09 -17.99 -40.30
C PHE A 21 22.50 -17.73 -41.70
N VAL A 22 23.12 -18.23 -42.74
CA VAL A 22 22.61 -18.06 -44.13
C VAL A 22 21.27 -18.78 -44.29
N ASN A 23 21.16 -20.02 -43.85
CA ASN A 23 19.97 -20.85 -44.03
C ASN A 23 18.80 -20.39 -43.12
N ASN A 24 19.09 -19.75 -42.00
CA ASN A 24 18.08 -19.26 -41.05
C ASN A 24 17.94 -17.72 -41.03
N LYS A 25 18.51 -17.02 -42.00
CA LYS A 25 18.53 -15.55 -42.06
C LYS A 25 17.16 -14.93 -41.81
N ASN A 26 16.12 -15.38 -42.48
CA ASN A 26 14.78 -14.84 -42.33
C ASN A 26 14.19 -15.10 -40.94
N LYS A 27 14.44 -16.26 -40.34
CA LYS A 27 14.00 -16.58 -38.95
C LYS A 27 14.73 -15.72 -37.94
N ILE A 28 16.03 -15.50 -38.11
CA ILE A 28 16.85 -14.67 -37.24
C ILE A 28 16.39 -13.21 -37.33
N ILE A 29 16.16 -12.68 -38.53
CA ILE A 29 15.65 -11.32 -38.74
C ILE A 29 14.25 -11.16 -38.07
N SER A 30 13.35 -12.12 -38.29
CA SER A 30 12.03 -12.10 -37.62
C SER A 30 12.15 -12.14 -36.12
N GLY A 31 13.03 -12.94 -35.55
CA GLY A 31 13.29 -12.98 -34.11
C GLY A 31 13.80 -11.64 -33.55
N ILE A 32 14.71 -10.99 -34.28
CA ILE A 32 15.22 -9.67 -33.90
C ILE A 32 14.11 -8.60 -33.95
N ILE A 33 13.27 -8.63 -34.99
CA ILE A 33 12.14 -7.69 -35.12
C ILE A 33 11.17 -7.86 -33.97
N ILE A 34 10.81 -9.10 -33.62
CA ILE A 34 9.93 -9.39 -32.46
C ILE A 34 10.55 -8.87 -31.17
N LEU A 35 11.86 -9.09 -30.98
CA LEU A 35 12.56 -8.59 -29.78
C LEU A 35 12.50 -7.07 -29.69
N ILE A 36 12.71 -6.35 -30.79
CA ILE A 36 12.63 -4.90 -30.85
C ILE A 36 11.21 -4.41 -30.50
N ILE A 37 10.17 -5.08 -31.05
CA ILE A 37 8.78 -4.72 -30.74
C ILE A 37 8.49 -4.88 -29.24
N ILE A 38 8.96 -5.96 -28.62
CA ILE A 38 8.81 -6.20 -27.18
C ILE A 38 9.50 -5.09 -26.38
N ILE A 39 10.73 -4.74 -26.73
CA ILE A 39 11.50 -3.70 -26.04
C ILE A 39 10.77 -2.35 -26.15
N VAL A 40 10.36 -1.97 -27.36
CA VAL A 40 9.61 -0.70 -27.57
C VAL A 40 8.28 -0.72 -26.81
N GLY A 41 7.58 -1.86 -26.77
CA GLY A 41 6.35 -2.03 -26.00
C GLY A 41 6.56 -1.81 -24.50
N VAL A 42 7.60 -2.39 -23.92
CA VAL A 42 7.93 -2.22 -22.49
C VAL A 42 8.25 -0.76 -22.18
N PHE A 43 9.14 -0.11 -22.96
CA PHE A 43 9.47 1.30 -22.73
C PHE A 43 8.27 2.25 -22.90
N SER A 44 7.40 1.98 -23.86
CA SER A 44 6.19 2.77 -24.09
C SER A 44 5.20 2.61 -22.94
N TYR A 45 5.07 1.40 -22.40
CA TYR A 45 4.20 1.12 -21.25
C TYR A 45 4.71 1.79 -19.98
N ASP A 46 6.02 1.71 -19.69
CA ASP A 46 6.64 2.40 -18.54
C ASP A 46 6.42 3.91 -18.63
N LYS A 47 6.64 4.50 -19.80
CA LYS A 47 6.41 5.94 -20.02
C LYS A 47 4.95 6.33 -19.82
N TYR A 48 4.02 5.48 -20.27
CA TYR A 48 2.58 5.68 -20.03
C TYR A 48 2.25 5.69 -18.53
N LEU A 49 2.78 4.74 -17.74
CA LEU A 49 2.58 4.67 -16.29
C LEU A 49 3.15 5.90 -15.57
N ILE A 50 4.35 6.34 -15.94
CA ILE A 50 4.98 7.54 -15.37
C ILE A 50 4.13 8.79 -15.67
N ASN A 51 3.68 8.97 -16.90
CA ASN A 51 2.84 10.10 -17.26
C ASN A 51 1.50 10.08 -16.51
N LYS A 52 0.84 8.91 -16.42
CA LYS A 52 -0.40 8.75 -15.67
C LYS A 52 -0.22 9.13 -14.20
N LYS A 53 0.88 8.68 -13.57
CA LYS A 53 1.19 9.02 -12.18
C LYS A 53 1.46 10.52 -12.02
N LYS A 54 2.16 11.12 -12.97
CA LYS A 54 2.42 12.56 -13.00
C LYS A 54 1.12 13.37 -13.09
N ASP A 55 0.21 13.00 -13.98
CA ASP A 55 -1.08 13.68 -14.14
C ASP A 55 -1.93 13.62 -12.87
N ILE A 56 -1.90 12.49 -12.13
CA ILE A 56 -2.58 12.35 -10.84
C ILE A 56 -1.91 13.23 -9.79
N SER A 57 -0.57 13.25 -9.76
CA SER A 57 0.23 14.11 -8.87
C SER A 57 -0.08 15.59 -9.08
N ASP A 58 -0.03 16.04 -10.32
CA ASP A 58 -0.27 17.43 -10.66
C ASP A 58 -1.71 17.84 -10.33
N SER A 59 -2.68 16.94 -10.59
CA SER A 59 -4.08 17.15 -10.20
C SER A 59 -4.24 17.27 -8.68
N TYR A 60 -3.66 16.35 -7.91
CA TYR A 60 -3.70 16.37 -6.45
C TYR A 60 -3.11 17.67 -5.90
N ASN A 61 -1.91 18.03 -6.35
CA ASN A 61 -1.21 19.23 -5.89
C ASN A 61 -2.01 20.50 -6.21
N SER A 62 -2.57 20.62 -7.41
CA SER A 62 -3.43 21.76 -7.77
C SER A 62 -4.65 21.86 -6.86
N ILE A 63 -5.34 20.73 -6.58
CA ILE A 63 -6.51 20.70 -5.71
C ILE A 63 -6.17 21.18 -4.30
N ILE A 64 -5.01 20.73 -3.73
CA ILE A 64 -4.59 21.09 -2.38
C ILE A 64 -4.18 22.56 -2.30
N ILE A 65 -3.45 23.08 -3.29
CA ILE A 65 -3.03 24.49 -3.33
C ILE A 65 -4.24 25.43 -3.45
N ASP A 66 -5.24 25.04 -4.23
CA ASP A 66 -6.45 25.84 -4.49
C ASP A 66 -7.52 25.68 -3.38
N TYR A 67 -7.24 24.86 -2.36
CA TYR A 67 -8.18 24.64 -1.26
C TYR A 67 -8.44 25.89 -0.44
N SER A 68 -9.70 26.15 -0.19
CA SER A 68 -10.20 27.15 0.76
C SER A 68 -11.59 26.73 1.25
N GLU A 69 -12.06 27.32 2.33
CA GLU A 69 -13.42 27.02 2.84
C GLU A 69 -14.52 27.26 1.79
N LYS A 70 -14.31 28.19 0.86
CA LYS A 70 -15.26 28.47 -0.25
C LYS A 70 -15.26 27.38 -1.32
N THR A 71 -14.19 26.61 -1.44
CA THR A 71 -14.04 25.55 -2.44
C THR A 71 -14.22 24.15 -1.86
N LYS A 72 -14.62 24.03 -0.59
CA LYS A 72 -14.71 22.79 0.19
C LYS A 72 -15.41 21.64 -0.55
N GLU A 73 -16.62 21.87 -1.05
CA GLU A 73 -17.41 20.84 -1.76
C GLU A 73 -16.75 20.41 -3.08
N LYS A 74 -16.22 21.38 -3.85
CA LYS A 74 -15.50 21.10 -5.09
C LYS A 74 -14.22 20.31 -4.80
N THR A 75 -13.48 20.70 -3.78
CA THR A 75 -12.27 20.00 -3.33
C THR A 75 -12.57 18.57 -2.93
N ALA A 76 -13.63 18.35 -2.12
CA ALA A 76 -14.08 17.02 -1.74
C ALA A 76 -14.38 16.14 -2.96
N SER A 77 -15.17 16.65 -3.91
CA SER A 77 -15.52 15.92 -5.14
C SER A 77 -14.30 15.56 -5.97
N SER A 78 -13.37 16.51 -6.17
CA SER A 78 -12.15 16.27 -6.94
C SER A 78 -11.22 15.27 -6.27
N LEU A 79 -11.09 15.29 -4.93
CA LEU A 79 -10.29 14.30 -4.20
C LEU A 79 -10.92 12.90 -4.24
N ILE A 80 -12.25 12.79 -4.19
CA ILE A 80 -12.96 11.52 -4.39
C ILE A 80 -12.67 10.96 -5.79
N GLU A 81 -12.60 11.79 -6.82
CA GLU A 81 -12.20 11.34 -8.16
C GLU A 81 -10.78 10.77 -8.19
N ILE A 82 -9.83 11.39 -7.44
CA ILE A 82 -8.47 10.83 -7.29
C ILE A 82 -8.50 9.48 -6.57
N ILE A 83 -9.29 9.34 -5.50
CA ILE A 83 -9.45 8.05 -4.79
C ILE A 83 -9.93 6.97 -5.76
N ASN A 84 -10.91 7.28 -6.62
CA ASN A 84 -11.45 6.35 -7.61
C ASN A 84 -10.44 5.97 -8.72
N LYS A 85 -9.34 6.72 -8.90
CA LYS A 85 -8.23 6.33 -9.80
C LYS A 85 -7.38 5.19 -9.22
N LYS A 86 -7.55 4.86 -7.94
CA LYS A 86 -6.89 3.76 -7.22
C LYS A 86 -5.36 3.84 -7.31
N ASP A 87 -4.83 5.07 -7.29
CA ASP A 87 -3.38 5.28 -7.25
C ASP A 87 -2.84 4.99 -5.85
N PRO A 88 -1.77 4.16 -5.72
CA PRO A 88 -1.28 3.73 -4.41
C PRO A 88 -0.69 4.86 -3.54
N THR A 89 -0.39 6.01 -4.12
CA THR A 89 0.17 7.17 -3.41
C THR A 89 -0.92 8.23 -3.16
N TYR A 90 -1.57 8.68 -4.23
CA TYR A 90 -2.45 9.85 -4.15
C TYR A 90 -3.87 9.53 -3.68
N SER A 91 -4.35 8.29 -3.84
CA SER A 91 -5.66 7.91 -3.31
C SER A 91 -5.70 7.91 -1.78
N PRO A 92 -4.73 7.31 -1.04
CA PRO A 92 -4.66 7.45 0.41
C PRO A 92 -4.49 8.90 0.88
N LEU A 93 -3.60 9.67 0.24
CA LEU A 93 -3.39 11.07 0.58
C LEU A 93 -4.65 11.90 0.43
N SER A 94 -5.44 11.64 -0.63
CA SER A 94 -6.71 12.30 -0.88
C SER A 94 -7.74 12.00 0.22
N LEU A 95 -7.83 10.75 0.67
CA LEU A 95 -8.72 10.38 1.76
C LEU A 95 -8.31 11.06 3.07
N TYR A 96 -7.02 11.08 3.38
CA TYR A 96 -6.54 11.74 4.61
C TYR A 96 -6.82 13.24 4.58
N PHE A 97 -6.60 13.91 3.45
CA PHE A 97 -6.94 15.31 3.33
C PHE A 97 -8.44 15.59 3.52
N ILE A 98 -9.30 14.71 2.99
CA ILE A 98 -10.75 14.79 3.19
C ILE A 98 -11.11 14.71 4.68
N ILE A 99 -10.50 13.77 5.42
CA ILE A 99 -10.76 13.55 6.85
C ILE A 99 -10.21 14.71 7.68
N ASP A 100 -8.95 15.07 7.48
CA ASP A 100 -8.24 16.07 8.27
C ASP A 100 -8.87 17.47 8.16
N ASN A 101 -9.46 17.77 7.00
CA ASN A 101 -10.15 19.04 6.75
C ASN A 101 -11.69 18.94 6.86
N ASN A 102 -12.22 17.81 7.32
CA ASN A 102 -13.66 17.58 7.46
C ASN A 102 -14.45 17.95 6.19
N LEU A 103 -13.93 17.58 5.00
CA LEU A 103 -14.55 17.92 3.72
C LEU A 103 -15.83 17.15 3.44
N VAL A 104 -16.00 15.99 4.06
CA VAL A 104 -17.17 15.11 3.97
C VAL A 104 -17.61 14.78 5.39
N SER A 105 -18.86 15.08 5.72
CA SER A 105 -19.44 14.82 7.06
C SER A 105 -20.11 13.45 7.15
N ASP A 106 -20.43 12.82 6.02
CA ASP A 106 -21.09 11.51 5.97
C ASP A 106 -20.07 10.40 6.28
N GLN A 107 -20.19 9.83 7.48
CA GLN A 107 -19.35 8.73 7.95
C GLN A 107 -19.45 7.48 7.06
N SER A 108 -20.64 7.17 6.52
CA SER A 108 -20.81 6.05 5.60
C SER A 108 -20.03 6.26 4.31
N LYS A 109 -20.03 7.50 3.80
CA LYS A 109 -19.24 7.87 2.62
C LYS A 109 -17.74 7.73 2.88
N ILE A 110 -17.24 8.21 4.02
CA ILE A 110 -15.83 8.05 4.40
C ILE A 110 -15.46 6.56 4.49
N ASN A 111 -16.31 5.74 5.12
CA ASN A 111 -16.08 4.29 5.19
C ASN A 111 -16.02 3.64 3.81
N SER A 112 -16.89 4.03 2.87
CA SER A 112 -16.83 3.54 1.50
C SER A 112 -15.54 3.91 0.77
N LEU A 113 -14.98 5.09 1.06
CA LEU A 113 -13.67 5.51 0.52
C LEU A 113 -12.51 4.68 1.12
N PHE A 114 -12.56 4.36 2.41
CA PHE A 114 -11.63 3.41 3.01
C PHE A 114 -11.70 2.04 2.32
N ASP A 115 -12.91 1.55 2.03
CA ASP A 115 -13.09 0.25 1.37
C ASP A 115 -12.50 0.21 -0.04
N ILE A 116 -12.59 1.29 -0.81
CA ILE A 116 -11.91 1.42 -2.11
C ILE A 116 -10.38 1.28 -1.95
N LEU A 117 -9.80 1.90 -0.91
CA LEU A 117 -8.36 1.80 -0.67
C LEU A 117 -7.95 0.40 -0.25
N ILE A 118 -8.69 -0.21 0.68
CA ILE A 118 -8.35 -1.52 1.26
C ILE A 118 -8.53 -2.65 0.24
N ASN A 119 -9.63 -2.63 -0.52
CA ASN A 119 -10.04 -3.77 -1.33
C ASN A 119 -9.66 -3.63 -2.82
N ASP A 120 -9.61 -2.39 -3.32
CA ASP A 120 -9.53 -2.14 -4.76
C ASP A 120 -8.24 -1.44 -5.20
N THR A 121 -7.43 -0.94 -4.27
CA THR A 121 -6.17 -0.26 -4.58
C THR A 121 -4.99 -1.20 -4.33
N SER A 122 -4.09 -1.33 -5.30
CA SER A 122 -2.89 -2.16 -5.16
C SER A 122 -1.86 -1.46 -4.26
N LEU A 123 -2.04 -1.58 -2.96
CA LEU A 123 -1.15 -1.02 -1.93
C LEU A 123 -0.09 -2.04 -1.50
N ASP A 124 1.05 -1.53 -1.04
CA ASP A 124 1.96 -2.34 -0.24
C ASP A 124 1.26 -2.86 1.02
N SER A 125 1.62 -4.06 1.47
CA SER A 125 0.94 -4.74 2.58
C SER A 125 0.91 -3.92 3.86
N GLU A 126 2.01 -3.24 4.22
CA GLU A 126 2.06 -2.42 5.43
C GLU A 126 1.31 -1.09 5.27
N ILE A 127 1.24 -0.55 4.06
CA ILE A 127 0.38 0.61 3.76
C ILE A 127 -1.10 0.22 3.84
N ASN A 128 -1.48 -0.94 3.30
CA ASN A 128 -2.85 -1.46 3.44
C ASN A 128 -3.22 -1.66 4.92
N ASN A 129 -2.31 -2.24 5.71
CA ASN A 129 -2.48 -2.42 7.15
C ASN A 129 -2.65 -1.07 7.87
N LEU A 130 -1.88 -0.04 7.50
CA LEU A 130 -2.08 1.32 8.01
C LEU A 130 -3.48 1.84 7.73
N ILE A 131 -3.99 1.62 6.52
CA ILE A 131 -5.33 2.09 6.14
C ILE A 131 -6.42 1.37 6.93
N ILE A 132 -6.28 0.06 7.15
CA ILE A 132 -7.18 -0.72 8.02
C ILE A 132 -7.16 -0.16 9.44
N TYR A 133 -5.98 0.10 10.01
CA TYR A 133 -5.84 0.73 11.32
C TYR A 133 -6.51 2.11 11.37
N LYS A 134 -6.27 2.96 10.37
CA LYS A 134 -6.89 4.28 10.30
C LYS A 134 -8.41 4.24 10.14
N LYS A 135 -8.95 3.25 9.39
CA LYS A 135 -10.39 3.02 9.31
C LYS A 135 -10.98 2.65 10.68
N ALA A 136 -10.32 1.75 11.40
CA ALA A 136 -10.73 1.37 12.75
C ALA A 136 -10.67 2.56 13.72
N LEU A 137 -9.59 3.34 13.67
CA LEU A 137 -9.43 4.55 14.48
C LEU A 137 -10.52 5.60 14.19
N PHE A 138 -10.85 5.82 12.92
CA PHE A 138 -11.91 6.74 12.49
C PHE A 138 -13.29 6.34 13.02
N ASN A 139 -13.53 5.04 13.19
CA ASN A 139 -14.81 4.51 13.67
C ASN A 139 -14.86 4.25 15.17
N ALA A 140 -13.74 4.29 15.90
CA ALA A 140 -13.61 3.80 17.26
C ALA A 140 -14.62 4.41 18.25
N ASP A 141 -14.91 5.71 18.12
CA ASP A 141 -15.82 6.42 19.02
C ASP A 141 -17.29 5.98 18.88
N ASN A 142 -17.67 5.45 17.71
CA ASN A 142 -19.06 5.10 17.39
C ASN A 142 -19.25 3.59 17.12
N ALA A 143 -18.17 2.81 17.06
CA ALA A 143 -18.24 1.39 16.77
C ALA A 143 -18.70 0.58 17.99
N GLN A 144 -19.45 -0.50 17.74
CA GLN A 144 -19.63 -1.52 18.75
C GLN A 144 -18.37 -2.37 18.91
N GLU A 145 -18.18 -2.99 20.09
CA GLU A 145 -17.01 -3.83 20.41
C GLU A 145 -16.68 -4.84 19.32
N GLY A 146 -17.70 -5.59 18.87
CA GLY A 146 -17.53 -6.62 17.85
C GLY A 146 -17.09 -6.07 16.50
N ASP A 147 -17.61 -4.91 16.11
CA ASP A 147 -17.27 -4.28 14.83
C ASP A 147 -15.83 -3.75 14.85
N LEU A 148 -15.42 -3.08 15.92
CA LEU A 148 -14.05 -2.58 16.07
C LEU A 148 -13.04 -3.74 16.10
N LEU A 149 -13.36 -4.80 16.86
CA LEU A 149 -12.51 -6.00 16.92
C LEU A 149 -12.40 -6.67 15.53
N ASN A 150 -13.51 -6.79 14.80
CA ASN A 150 -13.50 -7.36 13.45
C ASN A 150 -12.64 -6.54 12.48
N MET A 151 -12.69 -5.19 12.55
CA MET A 151 -11.82 -4.33 11.73
C MET A 151 -10.33 -4.55 12.07
N LEU A 152 -9.98 -4.71 13.34
CA LEU A 152 -8.58 -4.81 13.80
C LEU A 152 -8.02 -6.24 13.80
N ASN A 153 -8.86 -7.27 13.75
CA ASN A 153 -8.45 -8.67 13.75
C ASN A 153 -7.35 -9.02 12.73
N PRO A 154 -7.41 -8.53 11.46
CA PRO A 154 -6.35 -8.78 10.50
C PRO A 154 -4.97 -8.29 10.97
N LEU A 155 -4.92 -7.20 11.73
CA LEU A 155 -3.69 -6.59 12.24
C LEU A 155 -3.21 -7.26 13.52
N ILE A 156 -4.12 -7.51 14.45
CA ILE A 156 -3.85 -8.15 15.77
C ILE A 156 -3.27 -9.56 15.57
N ASN A 157 -3.75 -10.29 14.57
CA ASN A 157 -3.32 -11.66 14.29
C ASN A 157 -2.18 -11.76 13.26
N SER A 158 -1.58 -10.63 12.86
CA SER A 158 -0.51 -10.59 11.88
C SER A 158 0.87 -10.32 12.53
N LYS A 159 1.90 -10.26 11.66
CA LYS A 159 3.24 -9.77 12.03
C LYS A 159 3.44 -8.29 11.62
N SER A 160 2.37 -7.58 11.32
CA SER A 160 2.42 -6.18 10.92
C SER A 160 3.00 -5.29 12.02
N VAL A 161 3.69 -4.24 11.61
CA VAL A 161 4.16 -3.18 12.50
C VAL A 161 3.00 -2.44 13.19
N TRP A 162 1.78 -2.55 12.66
CA TRP A 162 0.56 -1.94 13.20
C TRP A 162 -0.12 -2.78 14.27
N LYS A 163 0.39 -3.99 14.58
CA LYS A 163 -0.18 -4.88 15.62
C LYS A 163 -0.24 -4.20 16.98
N SER A 164 0.85 -3.61 17.45
CA SER A 164 0.89 -2.94 18.77
C SER A 164 -0.06 -1.75 18.83
N HIS A 165 -0.17 -0.97 17.76
CA HIS A 165 -1.12 0.13 17.65
C HIS A 165 -2.58 -0.35 17.69
N SER A 166 -2.87 -1.47 17.03
CA SER A 166 -4.21 -2.07 17.01
C SER A 166 -4.63 -2.61 18.37
N LEU A 167 -3.70 -3.27 19.09
CA LEU A 167 -3.92 -3.71 20.47
C LEU A 167 -4.15 -2.51 21.39
N TYR A 168 -3.38 -1.44 21.20
CA TYR A 168 -3.51 -0.22 22.01
C TYR A 168 -4.87 0.45 21.77
N LEU A 169 -5.33 0.56 20.53
CA LEU A 169 -6.64 1.10 20.22
C LEU A 169 -7.77 0.28 20.88
N MET A 170 -7.69 -1.04 20.86
CA MET A 170 -8.64 -1.89 21.56
C MET A 170 -8.59 -1.70 23.09
N ALA A 171 -7.40 -1.57 23.65
CA ALA A 171 -7.23 -1.32 25.08
C ALA A 171 -7.86 0.01 25.52
N GLU A 172 -7.62 1.09 24.76
CA GLU A 172 -8.22 2.40 24.99
C GLU A 172 -9.75 2.38 24.83
N TYR A 173 -10.25 1.67 23.82
CA TYR A 173 -11.68 1.46 23.61
C TYR A 173 -12.33 0.79 24.84
N PHE A 174 -11.74 -0.30 25.36
CA PHE A 174 -12.25 -0.97 26.54
C PHE A 174 -12.17 -0.09 27.78
N TYR A 175 -11.07 0.64 27.95
CA TYR A 175 -10.90 1.57 29.05
C TYR A 175 -11.95 2.69 29.03
N ALA A 176 -12.19 3.31 27.89
CA ALA A 176 -13.21 4.34 27.72
C ALA A 176 -14.64 3.83 28.00
N ASN A 177 -14.88 2.54 27.76
CA ASN A 177 -16.16 1.87 28.07
C ASN A 177 -16.22 1.25 29.48
N ASN A 178 -15.32 1.62 30.40
CA ASN A 178 -15.22 1.11 31.79
C ASN A 178 -15.04 -0.42 31.87
N GLN A 179 -14.54 -1.07 30.84
CA GLN A 179 -14.22 -2.50 30.81
C GLN A 179 -12.74 -2.71 31.18
N ASN A 180 -12.37 -2.27 32.39
CA ASN A 180 -10.99 -2.19 32.86
C ASN A 180 -10.23 -3.53 32.74
N GLN A 181 -10.89 -4.66 33.02
CA GLN A 181 -10.25 -5.97 32.93
C GLN A 181 -9.82 -6.31 31.51
N LYS A 182 -10.68 -6.08 30.51
CA LYS A 182 -10.33 -6.27 29.10
C LYS A 182 -9.22 -5.29 28.66
N ALA A 183 -9.30 -4.02 29.11
CA ALA A 183 -8.25 -3.04 28.83
C ALA A 183 -6.88 -3.53 29.34
N LYS A 184 -6.81 -4.02 30.58
CA LYS A 184 -5.59 -4.63 31.15
C LYS A 184 -5.05 -5.78 30.29
N GLU A 185 -5.93 -6.66 29.83
CA GLU A 185 -5.55 -7.81 28.99
C GLU A 185 -4.90 -7.36 27.68
N PHE A 186 -5.47 -6.37 27.00
CA PHE A 186 -4.91 -5.83 25.75
C PHE A 186 -3.61 -5.07 25.99
N PHE A 187 -3.48 -4.26 27.03
CA PHE A 187 -2.22 -3.60 27.38
C PHE A 187 -1.12 -4.62 27.71
N ASN A 188 -1.43 -5.69 28.45
CA ASN A 188 -0.48 -6.75 28.75
C ASN A 188 -0.03 -7.51 27.48
N GLN A 189 -0.90 -7.72 26.52
CA GLN A 189 -0.52 -8.28 25.23
C GLN A 189 0.54 -7.41 24.51
N ILE A 190 0.45 -6.08 24.59
CA ILE A 190 1.44 -5.17 24.00
C ILE A 190 2.82 -5.35 24.68
N ILE A 191 2.83 -5.46 26.02
CA ILE A 191 4.05 -5.65 26.78
C ILE A 191 4.71 -6.99 26.46
N ALA A 192 3.89 -8.04 26.27
CA ALA A 192 4.36 -9.37 25.93
C ALA A 192 4.85 -9.51 24.47
N LEU A 193 4.55 -8.56 23.59
CA LEU A 193 5.04 -8.59 22.21
C LEU A 193 6.54 -8.32 22.15
N GLU A 194 7.30 -9.26 21.58
CA GLU A 194 8.75 -9.14 21.39
C GLU A 194 9.12 -7.92 20.54
N ASN A 195 8.37 -7.70 19.44
CA ASN A 195 8.59 -6.61 18.48
C ASN A 195 7.52 -5.50 18.60
N SER A 196 7.11 -5.16 19.83
CA SER A 196 6.21 -4.03 20.05
C SER A 196 6.88 -2.72 19.68
N ASN A 197 6.09 -1.77 19.14
CA ASN A 197 6.57 -0.40 19.00
C ASN A 197 6.95 0.15 20.39
N PRO A 198 8.17 0.70 20.59
CA PRO A 198 8.66 1.12 21.90
C PRO A 198 7.78 2.18 22.57
N ASP A 199 7.28 3.15 21.80
CA ASP A 199 6.45 4.24 22.34
C ASP A 199 5.07 3.70 22.76
N ILE A 200 4.48 2.79 21.98
CA ILE A 200 3.20 2.15 22.31
C ILE A 200 3.37 1.26 23.56
N ARG A 201 4.47 0.53 23.67
CA ARG A 201 4.78 -0.26 24.89
C ARG A 201 4.87 0.64 26.12
N LEU A 202 5.63 1.74 26.02
CA LEU A 202 5.77 2.68 27.13
C LEU A 202 4.42 3.30 27.54
N GLN A 203 3.57 3.62 26.57
CA GLN A 203 2.21 4.10 26.86
C GLN A 203 1.36 3.04 27.54
N ALA A 204 1.41 1.79 27.10
CA ALA A 204 0.69 0.67 27.71
C ALA A 204 1.14 0.45 29.18
N GLU A 205 2.44 0.48 29.46
CA GLU A 205 2.99 0.40 30.82
C GLU A 205 2.50 1.56 31.70
N ARG A 206 2.49 2.78 31.18
CA ARG A 206 1.96 3.96 31.92
C ARG A 206 0.48 3.80 32.24
N ARG A 207 -0.33 3.32 31.30
CA ARG A 207 -1.77 3.08 31.52
C ARG A 207 -2.01 2.03 32.59
N LEU A 208 -1.29 0.92 32.54
CA LEU A 208 -1.39 -0.15 33.57
C LEU A 208 -1.03 0.34 34.95
N ASN A 209 0.08 1.10 35.07
CA ASN A 209 0.61 1.52 36.37
C ASN A 209 -0.16 2.70 36.98
N ARG A 210 -0.68 3.62 36.16
CA ARG A 210 -1.35 4.84 36.62
C ARG A 210 -2.86 4.68 36.76
N ASP A 211 -3.49 4.11 35.71
CA ASP A 211 -4.94 4.18 35.55
C ASP A 211 -5.64 2.86 35.89
N LEU A 212 -4.89 1.76 35.88
CA LEU A 212 -5.41 0.41 36.07
C LEU A 212 -4.73 -0.36 37.19
N SER A 213 -3.82 0.27 37.97
CA SER A 213 -3.28 -0.32 39.21
C SER A 213 -4.37 -0.37 40.27
N GLU A 214 -4.65 -1.53 40.78
CA GLU A 214 -5.47 -1.75 42.00
C GLU A 214 -4.66 -1.43 43.24
#